data_9e7a77df28b12abbcbd5a7cf404a8bc0
#
_entry.id   9e7a77df28b12abbcbd5a7cf404a8bc0
#
_cell.length_a   1.000
_cell.length_b   1.000
_cell.length_c   1.000
_cell.angle_alpha   90.00
_cell.angle_beta   90.00
_cell.angle_gamma   90.00
#
_symmetry.space_group_name_H-M   'P 1'
#
loop_
_entity.id
_entity.type
_entity.pdbx_description
1 polymer ?
#
loop_
_entity_poly.entity_id
_entity_poly.type
_entity_poly.pdbx_seq_one_letter_code
_entity_poly.pdbx_strand_id
1 'polypeptide(L)'
;MHHPARSIVPMLALLACCACRTPAVAVVAMDGATGAFETPAEWTAFCERLASAGGLVLREGLPDAPADRAEAHRYLLQRLVASIEEVLEAETEPPVVALYSHKLRKYGMDSADAKYSTVRLDPRGTYRLYGELGSAHHVALQLVSNAEGYAAFDSLALTELRDRGETELDVRVSAARPEGWTGAWLPIDPRARELLIREYFYDWDAETPSTFLVERLDDPAKAARLDAATIEHQLDEIASTFEATVPKWFPASLDDRLHRVNELRPPATSAREGIRENAYGSGWFRLRPGEALLIELDEPDAHLWSFELGDFWWQSIDYVNHTSSLNGFQAHRSADGRYRLVRSLEDPGVPNWLDPAGHDEGVIIYRYQLAGGATPVPTTRLVRLSELASWLPEETPRVTPAARREEIRKRRAHAARRWAP
;
A
#
# COMPACT_ATOMS: atom_id res chain seq x y z
N MET A 1 68.83 -43.00 -25.08
CA MET A 1 68.53 -41.68 -24.46
C MET A 1 67.20 -41.78 -23.75
N HIS A 2 67.23 -41.81 -22.46
CA HIS A 2 66.10 -42.09 -21.58
C HIS A 2 65.17 -40.86 -21.42
N HIS A 3 63.88 -41.08 -21.59
CA HIS A 3 62.86 -40.16 -21.11
C HIS A 3 62.15 -40.83 -19.92
N PRO A 4 62.01 -40.17 -18.77
CA PRO A 4 61.29 -40.72 -17.64
C PRO A 4 59.77 -40.40 -17.72
N ALA A 5 59.01 -41.45 -17.38
CA ALA A 5 57.57 -41.42 -17.24
C ALA A 5 57.14 -40.50 -16.12
N ARG A 6 56.14 -39.63 -16.36
CA ARG A 6 55.46 -38.86 -15.29
C ARG A 6 54.22 -39.63 -14.80
N SER A 7 54.26 -39.98 -13.52
CA SER A 7 53.15 -40.54 -12.77
C SER A 7 52.04 -39.53 -12.64
N ILE A 8 50.80 -39.91 -13.00
CA ILE A 8 49.59 -39.18 -12.75
C ILE A 8 49.03 -39.67 -11.42
N VAL A 9 48.98 -38.79 -10.40
CA VAL A 9 48.30 -39.01 -9.12
C VAL A 9 46.87 -38.52 -9.27
N PRO A 10 45.83 -39.33 -9.00
CA PRO A 10 44.47 -38.83 -8.99
C PRO A 10 44.18 -37.96 -7.76
N MET A 11 43.79 -36.73 -8.00
CA MET A 11 43.36 -35.79 -6.98
C MET A 11 41.93 -36.15 -6.55
N LEU A 12 41.77 -36.78 -5.39
CA LEU A 12 40.47 -36.95 -4.74
C LEU A 12 39.93 -35.57 -4.33
N ALA A 13 38.86 -35.16 -4.96
CA ALA A 13 38.10 -33.99 -4.53
C ALA A 13 37.33 -34.33 -3.25
N LEU A 14 37.74 -33.78 -2.13
CA LEU A 14 36.94 -33.75 -0.90
C LEU A 14 35.80 -32.73 -1.10
N LEU A 15 34.60 -33.23 -1.27
CA LEU A 15 33.38 -32.45 -1.10
C LEU A 15 33.22 -32.12 0.38
N ALA A 16 33.68 -30.94 0.80
CA ALA A 16 33.35 -30.40 2.10
C ALA A 16 31.89 -29.96 2.12
N CYS A 17 31.05 -30.74 2.76
CA CYS A 17 29.68 -30.40 3.11
C CYS A 17 29.72 -29.18 4.04
N CYS A 18 29.39 -27.99 3.54
CA CYS A 18 29.14 -26.83 4.35
C CYS A 18 27.85 -27.06 5.15
N ALA A 19 27.97 -27.69 6.31
CA ALA A 19 26.93 -27.65 7.32
C ALA A 19 26.82 -26.20 7.78
N CYS A 20 25.69 -25.55 7.46
CA CYS A 20 25.31 -24.27 8.05
C CYS A 20 25.29 -24.42 9.56
N ARG A 21 26.37 -24.04 10.21
CA ARG A 21 26.38 -23.80 11.64
C ARG A 21 25.63 -22.50 11.86
N THR A 22 24.44 -22.57 12.41
CA THR A 22 23.79 -21.42 13.07
C THR A 22 24.83 -20.80 14.02
N PRO A 23 25.14 -19.49 13.90
CA PRO A 23 26.03 -18.88 14.89
C PRO A 23 25.32 -18.97 16.24
N ALA A 24 25.95 -19.67 17.17
CA ALA A 24 25.56 -19.60 18.56
C ALA A 24 25.72 -18.14 18.98
N VAL A 25 24.61 -17.47 19.28
CA VAL A 25 24.62 -16.14 19.89
C VAL A 25 25.38 -16.30 21.19
N ALA A 26 26.59 -15.79 21.27
CA ALA A 26 27.34 -15.73 22.50
C ALA A 26 26.55 -14.81 23.44
N VAL A 27 25.77 -15.36 24.33
CA VAL A 27 25.21 -14.67 25.47
C VAL A 27 26.40 -14.21 26.30
N VAL A 28 26.68 -12.91 26.32
CA VAL A 28 27.67 -12.35 27.25
C VAL A 28 27.17 -12.67 28.64
N ALA A 29 27.83 -13.64 29.30
CA ALA A 29 27.54 -13.95 30.70
C ALA A 29 27.91 -12.71 31.53
N MET A 30 26.90 -12.03 32.05
CA MET A 30 27.11 -11.03 33.11
C MET A 30 27.48 -11.84 34.37
N ASP A 31 28.69 -11.62 34.87
CA ASP A 31 29.18 -12.25 36.09
C ASP A 31 28.19 -12.07 37.25
N GLY A 32 27.63 -13.17 37.72
CA GLY A 32 26.84 -13.22 38.96
C GLY A 32 25.40 -13.75 38.86
N ALA A 33 24.82 -13.98 37.66
CA ALA A 33 23.48 -14.55 37.53
C ALA A 33 23.52 -15.96 36.95
N THR A 34 23.55 -16.97 37.82
CA THR A 34 23.40 -18.40 37.44
C THR A 34 21.95 -18.84 37.35
N GLY A 35 21.01 -17.92 37.11
CA GLY A 35 19.61 -18.22 36.84
C GLY A 35 19.36 -18.36 35.34
N ALA A 36 18.62 -19.37 34.90
CA ALA A 36 18.06 -19.40 33.57
C ALA A 36 17.18 -18.12 33.41
N PHE A 37 17.39 -17.37 32.32
CA PHE A 37 16.47 -16.25 31.99
C PHE A 37 15.12 -16.88 31.62
N GLU A 38 14.15 -16.74 32.50
CA GLU A 38 12.76 -17.07 32.17
C GLU A 38 12.23 -16.00 31.25
N THR A 39 11.67 -16.41 30.10
CA THR A 39 10.95 -15.48 29.22
C THR A 39 9.68 -15.05 29.95
N PRO A 40 9.38 -13.75 30.06
CA PRO A 40 8.15 -13.30 30.68
C PRO A 40 6.93 -13.95 30.02
N ALA A 41 5.95 -14.37 30.83
CA ALA A 41 4.75 -15.08 30.36
C ALA A 41 3.98 -14.26 29.30
N GLU A 42 3.90 -12.96 29.50
CA GLU A 42 3.23 -12.01 28.61
C GLU A 42 3.88 -11.97 27.23
N TRP A 43 5.21 -11.96 27.19
CA TRP A 43 5.96 -12.01 25.93
C TRP A 43 5.77 -13.35 25.21
N THR A 44 5.75 -14.44 25.93
CA THR A 44 5.53 -15.77 25.37
C THR A 44 4.13 -15.87 24.74
N ALA A 45 3.10 -15.43 25.47
CA ALA A 45 1.71 -15.39 24.98
C ALA A 45 1.57 -14.50 23.73
N PHE A 46 2.21 -13.34 23.70
CA PHE A 46 2.27 -12.47 22.54
C PHE A 46 2.87 -13.19 21.32
N CYS A 47 4.04 -13.84 21.47
CA CYS A 47 4.68 -14.58 20.39
C CYS A 47 3.84 -15.76 19.88
N GLU A 48 3.14 -16.47 20.76
CA GLU A 48 2.24 -17.57 20.40
C GLU A 48 1.05 -17.07 19.54
N ARG A 49 0.48 -15.94 19.89
CA ARG A 49 -0.59 -15.29 19.10
C ARG A 49 -0.08 -14.89 17.70
N LEU A 50 1.09 -14.27 17.61
CA LEU A 50 1.70 -13.92 16.32
C LEU A 50 1.97 -15.17 15.47
N ALA A 51 2.48 -16.26 16.07
CA ALA A 51 2.73 -17.51 15.37
C ALA A 51 1.40 -18.12 14.85
N SER A 52 0.34 -18.10 15.65
CA SER A 52 -0.98 -18.59 15.25
C SER A 52 -1.54 -17.78 14.07
N ALA A 53 -1.54 -16.45 14.16
CA ALA A 53 -2.01 -15.59 13.07
C ALA A 53 -1.14 -15.72 11.81
N GLY A 54 0.19 -15.84 11.99
CA GLY A 54 1.14 -16.09 10.90
C GLY A 54 0.86 -17.40 10.16
N GLY A 55 0.38 -18.43 10.85
CA GLY A 55 -0.02 -19.70 10.21
C GLY A 55 -1.17 -19.56 9.21
N LEU A 56 -1.95 -18.49 9.27
CA LEU A 56 -3.06 -18.26 8.36
C LEU A 56 -2.62 -18.11 6.89
N VAL A 57 -1.43 -17.60 6.62
CA VAL A 57 -0.89 -17.43 5.26
C VAL A 57 -0.41 -18.73 4.63
N LEU A 58 -0.37 -19.83 5.38
CA LEU A 58 0.05 -21.16 4.92
C LEU A 58 -1.14 -22.12 4.76
N ARG A 59 -2.37 -21.62 4.83
CA ARG A 59 -3.57 -22.46 4.69
C ARG A 59 -3.68 -23.07 3.30
N GLU A 60 -4.28 -24.26 3.24
CA GLU A 60 -4.64 -24.91 1.98
C GLU A 60 -5.54 -24.00 1.12
N GLY A 61 -5.30 -23.99 -0.18
CA GLY A 61 -6.03 -23.17 -1.15
C GLY A 61 -5.45 -21.77 -1.39
N LEU A 62 -4.47 -21.33 -0.60
CA LEU A 62 -3.71 -20.10 -0.86
C LEU A 62 -2.57 -20.37 -1.86
N PRO A 63 -2.04 -19.32 -2.52
CA PRO A 63 -0.86 -19.46 -3.37
C PRO A 63 0.33 -20.05 -2.60
N ASP A 64 1.00 -21.05 -3.15
CA ASP A 64 2.05 -21.82 -2.46
C ASP A 64 3.35 -21.97 -3.25
N ALA A 65 3.47 -21.34 -4.40
CA ALA A 65 4.74 -21.28 -5.13
C ALA A 65 5.83 -20.62 -4.26
N PRO A 66 7.11 -20.89 -4.49
CA PRO A 66 8.20 -20.32 -3.68
C PRO A 66 8.17 -18.77 -3.60
N ALA A 67 7.77 -18.09 -4.68
CA ALA A 67 7.63 -16.64 -4.70
C ALA A 67 6.46 -16.19 -3.80
N ASP A 68 5.29 -16.84 -3.92
CA ASP A 68 4.10 -16.52 -3.12
C ASP A 68 4.38 -16.69 -1.61
N ARG A 69 5.12 -17.74 -1.24
CA ARG A 69 5.52 -17.97 0.15
C ARG A 69 6.46 -16.88 0.67
N ALA A 70 7.38 -16.41 -0.17
CA ALA A 70 8.27 -15.31 0.18
C ALA A 70 7.48 -14.01 0.39
N GLU A 71 6.52 -13.73 -0.46
CA GLU A 71 5.60 -12.58 -0.33
C GLU A 71 4.71 -12.71 0.90
N ALA A 72 4.17 -13.88 1.18
CA ALA A 72 3.42 -14.15 2.40
C ALA A 72 4.21 -13.80 3.67
N HIS A 73 5.46 -14.22 3.75
CA HIS A 73 6.31 -13.86 4.90
C HIS A 73 6.61 -12.37 4.95
N ARG A 74 6.86 -11.73 3.80
CA ARG A 74 7.04 -10.28 3.71
C ARG A 74 5.79 -9.54 4.16
N TYR A 75 4.61 -10.01 3.74
CA TYR A 75 3.33 -9.48 4.18
C TYR A 75 3.17 -9.54 5.70
N LEU A 76 3.47 -10.70 6.33
CA LEU A 76 3.42 -10.83 7.80
C LEU A 76 4.33 -9.82 8.50
N LEU A 77 5.57 -9.65 8.02
CA LEU A 77 6.49 -8.66 8.58
C LEU A 77 5.95 -7.24 8.46
N GLN A 78 5.36 -6.89 7.33
CA GLN A 78 4.75 -5.58 7.12
C GLN A 78 3.52 -5.36 8.02
N ARG A 79 2.70 -6.40 8.21
CA ARG A 79 1.54 -6.33 9.14
C ARG A 79 1.99 -6.19 10.59
N LEU A 80 3.02 -6.91 11.00
CA LEU A 80 3.55 -6.80 12.36
C LEU A 80 4.10 -5.40 12.63
N VAL A 81 4.92 -4.85 11.73
CA VAL A 81 5.42 -3.47 11.84
C VAL A 81 4.26 -2.48 11.94
N ALA A 82 3.26 -2.61 11.06
CA ALA A 82 2.09 -1.73 11.09
C ALA A 82 1.32 -1.82 12.41
N SER A 83 1.11 -3.03 12.94
CA SER A 83 0.41 -3.22 14.22
C SER A 83 1.17 -2.62 15.40
N ILE A 84 2.51 -2.74 15.41
CA ILE A 84 3.36 -2.13 16.43
C ILE A 84 3.28 -0.61 16.36
N GLU A 85 3.51 -0.04 15.18
CA GLU A 85 3.47 1.42 15.00
C GLU A 85 2.10 1.98 15.36
N GLU A 86 1.01 1.36 14.90
CA GLU A 86 -0.36 1.79 15.17
C GLU A 86 -0.66 1.90 16.67
N VAL A 87 -0.24 0.92 17.46
CA VAL A 87 -0.48 0.92 18.91
C VAL A 87 0.42 1.92 19.63
N LEU A 88 1.71 1.97 19.29
CA LEU A 88 2.64 2.89 19.95
C LEU A 88 2.37 4.35 19.59
N GLU A 89 1.93 4.64 18.36
CA GLU A 89 1.55 5.99 17.93
C GLU A 89 0.27 6.47 18.64
N ALA A 90 -0.66 5.57 18.97
CA ALA A 90 -1.90 5.91 19.64
C ALA A 90 -1.70 6.53 21.04
N GLU A 91 -0.59 6.22 21.69
CA GLU A 91 -0.23 6.70 23.04
C GLU A 91 0.78 7.86 23.01
N THR A 92 1.15 8.34 21.80
CA THR A 92 2.15 9.40 21.67
C THR A 92 1.54 10.77 22.00
N GLU A 93 2.10 11.44 23.01
CA GLU A 93 1.82 12.83 23.34
C GLU A 93 3.14 13.64 23.30
N PRO A 94 3.22 14.72 22.52
CA PRO A 94 2.18 15.29 21.66
C PRO A 94 1.84 14.38 20.45
N PRO A 95 0.63 14.57 19.84
CA PRO A 95 0.23 13.77 18.68
C PRO A 95 1.19 13.95 17.52
N VAL A 96 1.29 12.93 16.69
CA VAL A 96 2.18 12.94 15.51
C VAL A 96 1.39 12.69 14.22
N VAL A 97 1.91 13.20 13.10
CA VAL A 97 1.45 12.81 11.76
C VAL A 97 2.26 11.61 11.32
N ALA A 98 1.66 10.44 11.32
CA ALA A 98 2.29 9.19 10.97
C ALA A 98 1.94 8.76 9.54
N LEU A 99 2.83 8.04 8.86
CA LEU A 99 2.52 7.43 7.55
C LEU A 99 1.67 6.18 7.74
N TYR A 100 0.47 6.13 7.14
CA TYR A 100 -0.40 4.95 7.19
C TYR A 100 0.12 3.81 6.29
N SER A 101 0.51 4.13 5.06
CA SER A 101 1.11 3.18 4.13
C SER A 101 2.22 3.85 3.33
N HIS A 102 3.22 3.08 2.93
CA HIS A 102 4.32 3.54 2.09
C HIS A 102 4.96 2.36 1.36
N LYS A 103 5.95 2.61 0.48
CA LYS A 103 6.58 1.61 -0.39
C LYS A 103 7.09 0.33 0.29
N LEU A 104 7.34 0.37 1.61
CA LEU A 104 7.81 -0.78 2.39
C LEU A 104 6.72 -1.37 3.30
N ARG A 105 5.60 -0.67 3.49
CA ARG A 105 4.49 -1.07 4.35
C ARG A 105 3.20 -0.87 3.59
N LYS A 106 2.79 -1.89 2.87
CA LYS A 106 1.63 -1.89 1.97
C LYS A 106 0.45 -2.61 2.61
N TYR A 107 -0.76 -2.17 2.31
CA TYR A 107 -1.97 -2.79 2.83
C TYR A 107 -3.24 -2.33 2.11
N GLY A 108 -4.16 -3.26 1.90
CA GLY A 108 -5.50 -2.95 1.40
C GLY A 108 -5.51 -2.36 -0.01
N MET A 109 -4.62 -2.83 -0.89
CA MET A 109 -4.37 -2.23 -2.20
C MET A 109 -4.09 -0.74 -2.08
N ASP A 110 -3.01 -0.43 -1.36
CA ASP A 110 -2.47 0.92 -1.26
C ASP A 110 -2.30 1.55 -2.65
N SER A 111 -2.86 2.74 -2.85
CA SER A 111 -2.83 3.36 -4.17
C SER A 111 -1.44 3.87 -4.52
N ALA A 112 -0.96 3.49 -5.71
CA ALA A 112 0.28 4.03 -6.27
C ALA A 112 0.23 5.55 -6.49
N ASP A 113 -0.97 6.12 -6.60
CA ASP A 113 -1.21 7.55 -6.81
C ASP A 113 -1.47 8.31 -5.51
N ALA A 114 -1.37 7.67 -4.34
CA ALA A 114 -1.69 8.33 -3.09
C ALA A 114 -0.56 8.28 -2.05
N LYS A 115 -0.58 9.26 -1.14
CA LYS A 115 0.11 9.23 0.15
C LYS A 115 -0.95 9.30 1.23
N TYR A 116 -0.87 8.40 2.18
CA TYR A 116 -1.78 8.35 3.31
C TYR A 116 -1.02 8.61 4.59
N SER A 117 -1.52 9.55 5.40
CA SER A 117 -1.01 9.82 6.73
C SER A 117 -2.16 9.82 7.72
N THR A 118 -1.86 9.55 8.98
CA THR A 118 -2.84 9.48 10.06
C THR A 118 -2.41 10.32 11.25
N VAL A 119 -3.40 10.79 12.00
CA VAL A 119 -3.22 11.38 13.33
C VAL A 119 -4.22 10.72 14.26
N ARG A 120 -3.75 10.17 15.37
CA ARG A 120 -4.62 9.64 16.41
C ARG A 120 -5.32 10.80 17.15
N LEU A 121 -6.61 10.65 17.41
CA LEU A 121 -7.43 11.68 18.02
C LEU A 121 -8.17 11.15 19.27
N ASP A 122 -8.14 11.93 20.34
CA ASP A 122 -9.20 11.90 21.36
C ASP A 122 -10.37 12.76 20.84
N PRO A 123 -11.58 12.22 20.64
CA PRO A 123 -12.70 12.99 20.09
C PRO A 123 -13.13 14.18 20.98
N ARG A 124 -12.65 14.26 22.22
CA ARG A 124 -12.86 15.39 23.13
C ARG A 124 -11.80 16.47 22.98
N GLY A 125 -10.71 16.18 22.26
CA GLY A 125 -9.58 17.09 22.08
C GLY A 125 -9.87 18.21 21.08
N THR A 126 -9.02 19.23 21.12
CA THR A 126 -8.95 20.30 20.14
C THR A 126 -7.58 20.33 19.51
N TYR A 127 -7.53 20.21 18.19
CA TYR A 127 -6.29 20.08 17.46
C TYR A 127 -6.13 21.19 16.44
N ARG A 128 -4.88 21.51 16.16
CA ARG A 128 -4.44 22.31 15.03
C ARG A 128 -3.65 21.42 14.08
N LEU A 129 -4.08 21.31 12.83
CA LEU A 129 -3.29 20.76 11.74
C LEU A 129 -2.78 21.93 10.90
N TYR A 130 -1.45 22.04 10.71
CA TYR A 130 -0.84 23.17 10.04
C TYR A 130 0.39 22.75 9.22
N GLY A 131 0.84 23.60 8.32
CA GLY A 131 1.99 23.36 7.46
C GLY A 131 1.88 24.08 6.11
N GLU A 132 2.48 23.51 5.07
CA GLU A 132 2.47 24.05 3.73
C GLU A 132 1.67 23.16 2.78
N LEU A 133 0.81 23.78 1.97
CA LEU A 133 0.08 23.07 0.91
C LEU A 133 1.01 22.76 -0.25
N GLY A 134 1.15 21.47 -0.57
CA GLY A 134 1.79 21.03 -1.80
C GLY A 134 0.91 21.23 -3.03
N SER A 135 1.34 20.64 -4.14
CA SER A 135 0.60 20.70 -5.40
C SER A 135 -0.08 19.39 -5.78
N ALA A 136 -0.24 18.45 -4.83
CA ALA A 136 -0.97 17.21 -5.06
C ALA A 136 -2.35 17.48 -5.71
N HIS A 137 -2.76 16.64 -6.64
CA HIS A 137 -3.99 16.81 -7.42
C HIS A 137 -5.23 17.01 -6.55
N HIS A 138 -5.33 16.22 -5.49
CA HIS A 138 -6.37 16.35 -4.47
C HIS A 138 -5.83 16.02 -3.09
N VAL A 139 -6.24 16.81 -2.10
CA VAL A 139 -5.89 16.59 -0.69
C VAL A 139 -7.16 16.64 0.14
N ALA A 140 -7.39 15.61 0.93
CA ALA A 140 -8.55 15.51 1.81
C ALA A 140 -8.17 15.06 3.22
N LEU A 141 -8.80 15.68 4.21
CA LEU A 141 -8.87 15.22 5.59
C LEU A 141 -10.16 14.42 5.77
N GLN A 142 -10.10 13.29 6.44
CA GLN A 142 -11.27 12.47 6.73
C GLN A 142 -11.19 11.91 8.14
N LEU A 143 -12.24 12.07 8.92
CA LEU A 143 -12.37 11.45 10.22
C LEU A 143 -12.79 9.99 10.06
N VAL A 144 -12.08 9.08 10.72
CA VAL A 144 -12.33 7.64 10.61
C VAL A 144 -12.26 6.96 11.98
N SER A 145 -12.77 5.74 12.05
CA SER A 145 -12.60 4.81 13.16
C SER A 145 -12.50 3.38 12.65
N ASN A 146 -11.67 2.59 13.30
CA ASN A 146 -11.56 1.14 13.08
C ASN A 146 -12.07 0.33 14.28
N ALA A 147 -12.59 0.96 15.34
CA ALA A 147 -12.95 0.31 16.61
C ALA A 147 -14.02 -0.78 16.47
N GLU A 148 -14.99 -0.60 15.56
CA GLU A 148 -16.09 -1.55 15.31
C GLU A 148 -16.18 -1.93 13.82
N GLY A 149 -15.02 -2.00 13.15
CA GLY A 149 -14.89 -2.03 11.71
C GLY A 149 -14.72 -0.62 11.15
N TYR A 150 -14.21 -0.52 9.92
CA TYR A 150 -13.92 0.77 9.31
C TYR A 150 -15.21 1.60 9.12
N ALA A 151 -15.21 2.81 9.66
CA ALA A 151 -16.25 3.81 9.49
C ALA A 151 -15.62 5.15 9.15
N ALA A 152 -16.18 5.84 8.16
CA ALA A 152 -15.81 7.19 7.78
C ALA A 152 -16.90 8.18 8.19
N PHE A 153 -16.50 9.35 8.66
CA PHE A 153 -17.37 10.43 9.13
C PHE A 153 -17.18 11.67 8.25
N ASP A 154 -17.11 12.86 8.85
CA ASP A 154 -16.92 14.10 8.13
C ASP A 154 -15.57 14.19 7.42
N SER A 155 -15.52 14.94 6.33
CA SER A 155 -14.32 15.19 5.55
C SER A 155 -14.21 16.66 5.15
N LEU A 156 -12.97 17.11 4.88
CA LEU A 156 -12.66 18.44 4.41
C LEU A 156 -11.66 18.36 3.26
N ALA A 157 -12.01 18.90 2.10
CA ALA A 157 -11.11 19.00 0.96
C ALA A 157 -10.17 20.22 1.14
N LEU A 158 -8.89 19.98 1.28
CA LEU A 158 -7.88 21.03 1.42
C LEU A 158 -7.51 21.65 0.06
N THR A 159 -7.79 20.97 -1.04
CA THR A 159 -7.63 21.51 -2.39
C THR A 159 -8.39 22.81 -2.58
N GLU A 160 -9.54 22.99 -1.93
CA GLU A 160 -10.32 24.22 -1.95
C GLU A 160 -9.57 25.44 -1.36
N LEU A 161 -8.68 25.22 -0.37
CA LEU A 161 -7.83 26.29 0.19
C LEU A 161 -6.84 26.77 -0.87
N ARG A 162 -6.17 25.83 -1.53
CA ARG A 162 -5.23 26.13 -2.61
C ARG A 162 -5.92 26.85 -3.78
N ASP A 163 -7.12 26.43 -4.15
CA ASP A 163 -7.90 27.05 -5.24
C ASP A 163 -8.28 28.51 -4.93
N ARG A 164 -8.31 28.88 -3.64
CA ARG A 164 -8.42 30.27 -3.16
C ARG A 164 -7.09 31.02 -3.09
N GLY A 165 -5.98 30.38 -3.49
CA GLY A 165 -4.64 30.97 -3.50
C GLY A 165 -3.89 30.85 -2.16
N GLU A 166 -4.38 30.02 -1.23
CA GLU A 166 -3.70 29.76 0.03
C GLU A 166 -2.52 28.80 -0.21
N THR A 167 -1.38 29.07 0.38
CA THR A 167 -0.17 28.25 0.34
C THR A 167 0.12 27.61 1.70
N GLU A 168 -0.43 28.17 2.75
CA GLU A 168 -0.31 27.67 4.12
C GLU A 168 -1.58 26.93 4.52
N LEU A 169 -1.39 25.92 5.34
CA LEU A 169 -2.45 25.13 5.94
C LEU A 169 -2.60 25.54 7.40
N ASP A 170 -3.80 25.86 7.84
CA ASP A 170 -4.16 26.01 9.26
C ASP A 170 -5.64 25.59 9.45
N VAL A 171 -5.82 24.36 9.93
CA VAL A 171 -7.14 23.76 10.15
C VAL A 171 -7.33 23.47 11.63
N ARG A 172 -8.51 23.83 12.15
CA ARG A 172 -8.94 23.38 13.47
C ARG A 172 -9.76 22.09 13.35
N VAL A 173 -9.44 21.13 14.22
CA VAL A 173 -10.16 19.85 14.30
C VAL A 173 -10.65 19.68 15.74
N SER A 174 -11.95 19.76 15.96
CA SER A 174 -12.57 19.80 17.30
C SER A 174 -14.06 19.52 17.24
N ALA A 175 -14.68 19.09 18.35
CA ALA A 175 -16.12 18.80 18.39
C ALA A 175 -17.00 20.03 18.10
N ALA A 176 -16.57 21.21 18.53
CA ALA A 176 -17.25 22.47 18.24
C ALA A 176 -16.25 23.48 17.65
N ARG A 177 -16.73 24.33 16.73
CA ARG A 177 -15.88 25.39 16.16
C ARG A 177 -15.37 26.31 17.29
N PRO A 178 -14.05 26.52 17.41
CA PRO A 178 -13.50 27.40 18.43
C PRO A 178 -14.03 28.84 18.29
N GLU A 179 -14.29 29.51 19.41
CA GLU A 179 -14.80 30.87 19.43
C GLU A 179 -13.82 31.81 18.69
N GLY A 180 -14.39 32.66 17.82
CA GLY A 180 -13.61 33.60 17.00
C GLY A 180 -12.84 32.98 15.85
N TRP A 181 -12.84 31.66 15.68
CA TRP A 181 -12.16 31.01 14.56
C TRP A 181 -12.96 31.12 13.26
N THR A 182 -12.40 31.77 12.25
CA THR A 182 -13.02 31.95 10.91
C THR A 182 -12.37 31.10 9.81
N GLY A 183 -11.21 30.45 10.10
CA GLY A 183 -10.50 29.61 9.16
C GLY A 183 -11.14 28.23 8.95
N ALA A 184 -10.43 27.35 8.28
CA ALA A 184 -10.87 25.98 8.03
C ALA A 184 -11.09 25.21 9.34
N TRP A 185 -12.18 24.45 9.40
CA TRP A 185 -12.55 23.66 10.58
C TRP A 185 -13.23 22.36 10.15
N LEU A 186 -12.80 21.27 10.80
CA LEU A 186 -13.37 19.94 10.64
C LEU A 186 -14.00 19.52 11.99
N PRO A 187 -15.32 19.31 12.07
CA PRO A 187 -16.00 18.88 13.29
C PRO A 187 -15.66 17.43 13.62
N ILE A 188 -15.20 17.14 14.85
CA ILE A 188 -14.92 15.77 15.29
C ILE A 188 -16.22 15.07 15.65
N ASP A 189 -16.54 13.97 14.94
CA ASP A 189 -17.57 13.02 15.37
C ASP A 189 -17.09 12.30 16.64
N PRO A 190 -17.91 12.14 17.69
CA PRO A 190 -17.51 11.50 18.95
C PRO A 190 -17.06 10.03 18.80
N ARG A 191 -17.38 9.39 17.68
CA ARG A 191 -16.94 8.03 17.35
C ARG A 191 -15.61 8.00 16.60
N ALA A 192 -15.16 9.13 16.04
CA ALA A 192 -13.88 9.20 15.35
C ALA A 192 -12.73 8.94 16.34
N ARG A 193 -11.70 8.26 15.85
CA ARG A 193 -10.48 7.93 16.60
C ARG A 193 -9.22 8.37 15.85
N GLU A 194 -9.38 8.78 14.61
CA GLU A 194 -8.27 9.01 13.71
C GLU A 194 -8.65 10.05 12.66
N LEU A 195 -7.70 10.92 12.33
CA LEU A 195 -7.74 11.79 11.17
C LEU A 195 -6.88 11.15 10.07
N LEU A 196 -7.51 10.74 8.98
CA LEU A 196 -6.83 10.23 7.80
C LEU A 196 -6.61 11.37 6.82
N ILE A 197 -5.37 11.61 6.46
CA ILE A 197 -4.94 12.59 5.44
C ILE A 197 -4.66 11.83 4.16
N ARG A 198 -5.31 12.23 3.08
CA ARG A 198 -5.16 11.62 1.75
C ARG A 198 -4.66 12.66 0.78
N GLU A 199 -3.53 12.40 0.15
CA GLU A 199 -2.98 13.19 -0.93
C GLU A 199 -2.96 12.32 -2.18
N TYR A 200 -3.63 12.75 -3.25
CA TYR A 200 -3.65 12.06 -4.54
C TYR A 200 -2.79 12.81 -5.56
N PHE A 201 -1.94 12.08 -6.27
CA PHE A 201 -1.01 12.60 -7.27
C PHE A 201 -1.40 12.07 -8.64
N TYR A 202 -1.63 12.95 -9.58
CA TYR A 202 -2.02 12.62 -10.95
C TYR A 202 -0.88 12.86 -11.94
N ASP A 203 -0.28 14.06 -11.89
CA ASP A 203 0.98 14.37 -12.57
C ASP A 203 2.18 14.09 -11.65
N TRP A 204 2.75 12.89 -11.77
CA TRP A 204 3.88 12.50 -10.95
C TRP A 204 5.18 13.27 -11.23
N ASP A 205 5.29 13.97 -12.36
CA ASP A 205 6.46 14.78 -12.70
C ASP A 205 6.43 16.15 -12.01
N ALA A 206 5.25 16.76 -11.84
CA ALA A 206 5.07 18.12 -11.37
C ALA A 206 4.57 18.22 -9.90
N GLU A 207 3.74 17.27 -9.46
CA GLU A 207 3.07 17.38 -8.17
C GLU A 207 3.97 17.02 -6.98
N THR A 208 3.79 17.76 -5.89
CA THR A 208 4.57 17.63 -4.65
C THR A 208 3.65 17.43 -3.44
N PRO A 209 4.07 16.65 -2.43
CA PRO A 209 3.30 16.49 -1.21
C PRO A 209 3.26 17.76 -0.38
N SER A 210 2.18 17.90 0.42
CA SER A 210 2.08 18.89 1.47
C SER A 210 2.93 18.49 2.69
N THR A 211 3.26 19.46 3.53
CA THR A 211 3.79 19.20 4.87
C THR A 211 2.67 19.32 5.90
N PHE A 212 2.66 18.42 6.86
CA PHE A 212 1.65 18.42 7.92
C PHE A 212 2.33 18.34 9.28
N LEU A 213 1.94 19.24 10.16
CA LEU A 213 2.26 19.25 11.59
C LEU A 213 0.96 19.26 12.36
N VAL A 214 0.95 18.62 13.52
CA VAL A 214 -0.22 18.58 14.41
C VAL A 214 0.15 19.04 15.79
N GLU A 215 -0.76 19.78 16.42
CA GLU A 215 -0.66 20.27 17.78
C GLU A 215 -2.00 20.06 18.50
N ARG A 216 -1.97 19.56 19.70
CA ARG A 216 -3.13 19.54 20.59
C ARG A 216 -3.20 20.87 21.37
N LEU A 217 -4.34 21.57 21.32
CA LEU A 217 -4.52 22.91 21.87
C LEU A 217 -5.17 22.95 23.26
N ASP A 218 -5.89 21.90 23.62
CA ASP A 218 -6.40 21.72 24.97
C ASP A 218 -5.30 21.12 25.87
N ASP A 219 -5.52 21.17 27.18
CA ASP A 219 -4.56 20.65 28.15
C ASP A 219 -4.41 19.13 27.95
N PRO A 220 -3.25 18.64 27.50
CA PRO A 220 -3.08 17.22 27.25
C PRO A 220 -3.18 16.48 28.59
N ALA A 221 -3.93 15.40 28.60
CA ALA A 221 -3.79 14.43 29.67
C ALA A 221 -2.31 14.09 29.79
N LYS A 222 -1.76 14.14 31.01
CA LYS A 222 -0.34 13.82 31.25
C LYS A 222 -0.05 12.50 30.57
N ALA A 223 1.01 12.45 29.76
CA ALA A 223 1.46 11.23 29.13
C ALA A 223 1.45 10.08 30.13
N ALA A 224 0.80 9.00 29.79
CA ALA A 224 0.71 7.84 30.67
C ALA A 224 2.12 7.40 31.05
N ARG A 225 2.35 7.13 32.31
CA ARG A 225 3.65 6.66 32.78
C ARG A 225 3.81 5.22 32.28
N LEU A 226 4.91 4.94 31.60
CA LEU A 226 5.21 3.58 31.16
C LEU A 226 5.36 2.67 32.41
N ASP A 227 4.47 1.71 32.53
CA ASP A 227 4.49 0.69 33.59
C ASP A 227 4.17 -0.70 33.00
N ALA A 228 4.21 -1.75 33.84
CA ALA A 228 3.98 -3.10 33.40
C ALA A 228 2.57 -3.31 32.80
N ALA A 229 1.55 -2.69 33.37
CA ALA A 229 0.17 -2.83 32.88
C ALA A 229 0.00 -2.18 31.49
N THR A 230 0.65 -1.05 31.27
CA THR A 230 0.68 -0.40 29.96
C THR A 230 1.32 -1.31 28.89
N ILE A 231 2.46 -1.95 29.22
CA ILE A 231 3.12 -2.86 28.28
C ILE A 231 2.29 -4.12 28.01
N GLU A 232 1.66 -4.70 29.02
CA GLU A 232 0.76 -5.85 28.84
C GLU A 232 -0.40 -5.50 27.91
N HIS A 233 -1.01 -4.33 28.10
CA HIS A 233 -2.06 -3.83 27.23
C HIS A 233 -1.57 -3.60 25.80
N GLN A 234 -0.41 -2.97 25.61
CA GLN A 234 0.18 -2.76 24.28
C GLN A 234 0.47 -4.09 23.56
N LEU A 235 1.03 -5.09 24.24
CA LEU A 235 1.27 -6.41 23.66
C LEU A 235 -0.04 -7.07 23.21
N ASP A 236 -1.09 -6.98 24.03
CA ASP A 236 -2.42 -7.51 23.68
C ASP A 236 -3.03 -6.79 22.48
N GLU A 237 -2.98 -5.46 22.44
CA GLU A 237 -3.50 -4.67 21.32
C GLU A 237 -2.72 -4.91 20.01
N ILE A 238 -1.39 -4.99 20.06
CA ILE A 238 -0.56 -5.29 18.89
C ILE A 238 -0.93 -6.66 18.32
N ALA A 239 -1.04 -7.69 19.18
CA ALA A 239 -1.41 -9.02 18.75
C ALA A 239 -2.84 -9.03 18.17
N SER A 240 -3.79 -8.36 18.80
CA SER A 240 -5.18 -8.26 18.34
C SER A 240 -5.30 -7.56 16.98
N THR A 241 -4.58 -6.47 16.78
CA THR A 241 -4.51 -5.75 15.51
C THR A 241 -3.90 -6.62 14.41
N PHE A 242 -2.82 -7.35 14.74
CA PHE A 242 -2.17 -8.27 13.81
C PHE A 242 -3.12 -9.42 13.41
N GLU A 243 -3.77 -10.07 14.37
CA GLU A 243 -4.75 -11.15 14.17
C GLU A 243 -5.93 -10.71 13.29
N ALA A 244 -6.43 -9.50 13.50
CA ALA A 244 -7.54 -8.95 12.72
C ALA A 244 -7.14 -8.56 11.30
N THR A 245 -5.95 -8.02 11.10
CA THR A 245 -5.52 -7.45 9.82
C THR A 245 -4.93 -8.47 8.86
N VAL A 246 -4.28 -9.54 9.35
CA VAL A 246 -3.67 -10.57 8.50
C VAL A 246 -4.68 -11.23 7.55
N PRO A 247 -5.83 -11.76 7.98
CA PRO A 247 -6.75 -12.45 7.08
C PRO A 247 -7.75 -11.52 6.36
N LYS A 248 -7.77 -10.22 6.65
CA LYS A 248 -8.85 -9.30 6.27
C LYS A 248 -9.22 -9.35 4.79
N TRP A 249 -8.22 -9.41 3.91
CA TRP A 249 -8.43 -9.34 2.46
C TRP A 249 -8.47 -10.71 1.75
N PHE A 250 -8.16 -11.81 2.45
CA PHE A 250 -8.15 -13.15 1.87
C PHE A 250 -9.49 -13.53 1.20
N PRO A 251 -10.67 -13.26 1.80
CA PRO A 251 -11.93 -13.59 1.17
C PRO A 251 -12.13 -12.89 -0.18
N ALA A 252 -11.74 -11.62 -0.30
CA ALA A 252 -11.85 -10.86 -1.54
C ALA A 252 -10.91 -11.40 -2.63
N SER A 253 -9.65 -11.68 -2.28
CA SER A 253 -8.68 -12.29 -3.20
C SER A 253 -9.14 -13.68 -3.66
N LEU A 254 -9.63 -14.52 -2.75
CA LEU A 254 -10.15 -15.85 -3.09
C LEU A 254 -11.36 -15.78 -3.99
N ASP A 255 -12.29 -14.87 -3.72
CA ASP A 255 -13.50 -14.72 -4.54
C ASP A 255 -13.14 -14.24 -5.95
N ASP A 256 -12.28 -13.24 -6.11
CA ASP A 256 -11.83 -12.79 -7.42
C ASP A 256 -11.03 -13.87 -8.16
N ARG A 257 -10.13 -14.60 -7.46
CA ARG A 257 -9.33 -15.69 -8.01
C ARG A 257 -10.17 -16.86 -8.53
N LEU A 258 -11.30 -17.13 -7.89
CA LEU A 258 -12.20 -18.23 -8.25
C LEU A 258 -13.23 -17.85 -9.32
N HIS A 259 -13.70 -16.58 -9.31
CA HIS A 259 -14.89 -16.21 -10.07
C HIS A 259 -14.66 -15.08 -11.08
N ARG A 260 -13.48 -14.42 -11.09
CA ARG A 260 -13.21 -13.20 -11.88
C ARG A 260 -11.88 -13.24 -12.64
N VAL A 261 -11.47 -14.44 -13.07
CA VAL A 261 -10.20 -14.59 -13.80
C VAL A 261 -10.27 -13.88 -15.14
N ASN A 262 -9.42 -12.87 -15.32
CA ASN A 262 -9.36 -12.00 -16.50
C ASN A 262 -10.65 -11.22 -16.78
N GLU A 263 -11.45 -11.01 -15.74
CA GLU A 263 -12.67 -10.21 -15.75
C GLU A 263 -12.63 -9.16 -14.64
N LEU A 264 -13.31 -8.03 -14.85
CA LEU A 264 -13.39 -6.94 -13.88
C LEU A 264 -14.84 -6.77 -13.40
N ARG A 265 -15.01 -6.59 -12.10
CA ARG A 265 -16.31 -6.25 -11.51
C ARG A 265 -16.72 -4.85 -11.95
N PRO A 266 -18.01 -4.57 -12.12
CA PRO A 266 -18.49 -3.20 -12.22
C PRO A 266 -18.02 -2.36 -11.02
N PRO A 267 -17.73 -1.06 -11.23
CA PRO A 267 -17.31 -0.20 -10.14
C PRO A 267 -18.47 0.00 -9.16
N ALA A 268 -18.15 -0.04 -7.88
CA ALA A 268 -19.10 0.22 -6.81
C ALA A 268 -18.55 1.29 -5.87
N THR A 269 -19.42 2.18 -5.42
CA THR A 269 -19.10 3.13 -4.35
C THR A 269 -19.18 2.42 -3.01
N SER A 270 -18.21 2.68 -2.13
CA SER A 270 -18.25 2.18 -0.77
C SER A 270 -18.68 3.29 0.18
N ALA A 271 -19.89 3.19 0.70
CA ALA A 271 -20.36 4.12 1.73
C ALA A 271 -19.61 3.97 3.07
N ARG A 272 -18.86 2.88 3.22
CA ARG A 272 -18.12 2.54 4.46
C ARG A 272 -16.61 2.71 4.33
N GLU A 273 -16.06 2.59 3.14
CA GLU A 273 -14.61 2.54 2.92
C GLU A 273 -14.20 3.60 1.89
N GLY A 274 -13.74 4.76 2.33
CA GLY A 274 -13.24 5.79 1.45
C GLY A 274 -14.10 7.06 1.38
N ILE A 275 -13.80 7.90 0.42
CA ILE A 275 -14.58 9.09 0.08
C ILE A 275 -15.82 8.64 -0.68
N ARG A 276 -16.98 9.20 -0.39
CA ARG A 276 -18.28 8.74 -0.96
C ARG A 276 -18.32 8.76 -2.49
N GLU A 277 -17.59 9.68 -3.09
CA GLU A 277 -17.52 9.87 -4.54
C GLU A 277 -16.50 8.95 -5.21
N ASN A 278 -15.83 8.08 -4.45
CA ASN A 278 -14.90 7.11 -5.01
C ASN A 278 -15.62 5.81 -5.35
N ALA A 279 -15.40 5.33 -6.57
CA ALA A 279 -15.88 4.03 -7.03
C ALA A 279 -14.69 3.10 -7.32
N TYR A 280 -14.83 1.84 -6.94
CA TYR A 280 -13.79 0.82 -7.06
C TYR A 280 -14.31 -0.41 -7.76
N GLY A 281 -13.52 -0.99 -8.66
CA GLY A 281 -13.76 -2.31 -9.20
C GLY A 281 -12.49 -3.15 -9.15
N SER A 282 -12.64 -4.46 -9.07
CA SER A 282 -11.52 -5.39 -9.01
C SER A 282 -11.78 -6.62 -9.87
N GLY A 283 -10.73 -7.42 -10.05
CA GLY A 283 -10.76 -8.73 -10.65
C GLY A 283 -9.42 -9.42 -10.45
N TRP A 284 -9.30 -10.60 -11.02
CA TRP A 284 -8.10 -11.42 -10.93
C TRP A 284 -7.47 -11.58 -12.30
N PHE A 285 -6.22 -11.22 -12.46
CA PHE A 285 -5.48 -11.57 -13.66
C PHE A 285 -4.79 -12.93 -13.51
N ARG A 286 -4.80 -13.72 -14.56
CA ARG A 286 -3.98 -14.94 -14.69
C ARG A 286 -3.63 -15.16 -16.12
N LEU A 287 -2.34 -15.07 -16.47
CA LEU A 287 -1.84 -15.22 -17.83
C LEU A 287 -0.72 -16.25 -17.89
N ARG A 288 -0.66 -16.93 -19.04
CA ARG A 288 0.45 -17.80 -19.43
C ARG A 288 1.47 -16.98 -20.24
N PRO A 289 2.71 -17.44 -20.35
CA PRO A 289 3.67 -16.87 -21.29
C PRO A 289 3.08 -16.79 -22.70
N GLY A 290 3.25 -15.64 -23.36
CA GLY A 290 2.71 -15.38 -24.70
C GLY A 290 1.24 -14.95 -24.74
N GLU A 291 0.58 -14.75 -23.60
CA GLU A 291 -0.76 -14.17 -23.49
C GLU A 291 -0.69 -12.71 -23.05
N ALA A 292 -1.70 -11.94 -23.43
CA ALA A 292 -1.93 -10.57 -22.96
C ALA A 292 -3.41 -10.37 -22.63
N LEU A 293 -3.69 -9.65 -21.55
CA LEU A 293 -5.02 -9.15 -21.22
C LEU A 293 -5.12 -7.71 -21.73
N LEU A 294 -5.96 -7.51 -22.74
CA LEU A 294 -6.34 -6.18 -23.22
C LEU A 294 -7.52 -5.68 -22.36
N ILE A 295 -7.37 -4.50 -21.80
CA ILE A 295 -8.40 -3.81 -21.00
C ILE A 295 -8.77 -2.53 -21.77
N GLU A 296 -10.04 -2.38 -22.13
CA GLU A 296 -10.53 -1.21 -22.83
C GLU A 296 -11.45 -0.39 -21.90
N LEU A 297 -11.25 0.91 -21.89
CA LEU A 297 -11.94 1.85 -21.04
C LEU A 297 -12.38 3.08 -21.83
N ASP A 298 -13.65 3.47 -21.69
CA ASP A 298 -14.12 4.79 -22.08
C ASP A 298 -13.71 5.83 -21.03
N GLU A 299 -13.57 7.10 -21.40
CA GLU A 299 -13.21 8.18 -20.46
C GLU A 299 -14.19 8.23 -19.29
N PRO A 300 -13.74 8.02 -18.03
CA PRO A 300 -14.60 8.16 -16.88
C PRO A 300 -14.78 9.63 -16.50
N ASP A 301 -15.98 9.99 -16.02
CA ASP A 301 -16.23 11.29 -15.41
C ASP A 301 -15.78 11.26 -13.94
N ALA A 302 -14.49 11.40 -13.75
CA ALA A 302 -13.83 11.40 -12.45
C ALA A 302 -12.62 12.34 -12.45
N HIS A 303 -12.33 12.95 -11.31
CA HIS A 303 -11.14 13.82 -11.18
C HIS A 303 -9.84 13.06 -11.38
N LEU A 304 -9.80 11.81 -10.95
CA LEU A 304 -8.67 10.90 -11.11
C LEU A 304 -9.18 9.48 -11.33
N TRP A 305 -8.58 8.78 -12.27
CA TRP A 305 -8.79 7.35 -12.41
C TRP A 305 -7.46 6.62 -12.52
N SER A 306 -7.43 5.36 -12.07
CA SER A 306 -6.23 4.54 -12.13
C SER A 306 -6.54 3.06 -12.19
N PHE A 307 -5.56 2.30 -12.74
CA PHE A 307 -5.44 0.85 -12.66
C PHE A 307 -4.17 0.48 -11.92
N GLU A 308 -4.23 -0.58 -11.13
CA GLU A 308 -3.10 -1.04 -10.34
C GLU A 308 -3.14 -2.56 -10.19
N LEU A 309 -1.97 -3.18 -10.25
CA LEU A 309 -1.78 -4.59 -10.00
C LEU A 309 -1.38 -4.83 -8.54
N GLY A 310 -1.93 -5.87 -7.96
CA GLY A 310 -1.61 -6.33 -6.61
C GLY A 310 -1.34 -7.82 -6.53
N ASP A 311 -0.69 -8.20 -5.44
CA ASP A 311 -0.49 -9.60 -5.07
C ASP A 311 -1.74 -10.20 -4.41
N PHE A 312 -1.67 -11.49 -4.05
CA PHE A 312 -2.75 -12.17 -3.34
C PHE A 312 -3.09 -11.52 -1.99
N TRP A 313 -2.11 -10.92 -1.34
CA TRP A 313 -2.23 -10.34 0.00
C TRP A 313 -2.83 -8.93 0.00
N TRP A 314 -3.36 -8.48 -1.14
CA TRP A 314 -3.87 -7.12 -1.33
C TRP A 314 -2.83 -6.04 -1.03
N GLN A 315 -1.63 -6.27 -1.54
CA GLN A 315 -0.56 -5.28 -1.57
C GLN A 315 -0.31 -4.87 -3.01
N SER A 316 -0.08 -3.59 -3.28
CA SER A 316 0.32 -3.14 -4.61
C SER A 316 1.65 -3.81 -5.03
N ILE A 317 1.76 -4.27 -6.26
CA ILE A 317 3.03 -4.69 -6.85
C ILE A 317 3.97 -3.48 -6.94
N ASP A 318 5.29 -3.69 -7.03
CA ASP A 318 6.29 -2.62 -7.00
C ASP A 318 6.10 -1.59 -8.13
N TYR A 319 5.25 -0.58 -7.87
CA TYR A 319 4.96 0.50 -8.80
C TYR A 319 6.09 1.53 -8.93
N VAL A 320 7.11 1.46 -8.10
CA VAL A 320 8.28 2.35 -8.15
C VAL A 320 9.27 1.90 -9.23
N ASN A 321 9.48 0.58 -9.34
CA ASN A 321 10.45 -0.01 -10.25
C ASN A 321 9.81 -0.67 -11.48
N HIS A 322 8.48 -0.74 -11.53
CA HIS A 322 7.69 -1.36 -12.59
C HIS A 322 6.50 -0.46 -12.96
N THR A 323 5.98 -0.61 -14.18
CA THR A 323 4.74 0.05 -14.60
C THR A 323 3.50 -0.74 -14.14
N SER A 324 3.50 -1.21 -12.89
CA SER A 324 2.42 -2.02 -12.33
C SER A 324 1.17 -1.22 -11.94
N SER A 325 1.22 0.10 -12.13
CA SER A 325 0.10 1.02 -12.01
C SER A 325 0.11 2.03 -13.13
N LEU A 326 -1.06 2.56 -13.46
CA LEU A 326 -1.24 3.61 -14.46
C LEU A 326 -2.44 4.44 -14.10
N ASN A 327 -2.29 5.78 -14.09
CA ASN A 327 -3.41 6.70 -13.94
C ASN A 327 -3.75 7.41 -15.27
N GLY A 328 -4.86 8.13 -15.31
CA GLY A 328 -5.36 8.76 -16.53
C GLY A 328 -4.45 9.86 -17.09
N PHE A 329 -3.65 10.51 -16.26
CA PHE A 329 -2.65 11.49 -16.73
C PHE A 329 -1.49 10.80 -17.46
N GLN A 330 -1.08 9.64 -16.98
CA GLN A 330 0.01 8.85 -17.55
C GLN A 330 -0.42 8.07 -18.80
N ALA A 331 -1.73 7.75 -18.88
CA ALA A 331 -2.26 6.86 -19.89
C ALA A 331 -2.31 7.50 -21.27
N HIS A 332 -1.83 6.78 -22.30
CA HIS A 332 -2.04 7.15 -23.68
C HIS A 332 -3.50 6.90 -24.08
N ARG A 333 -4.17 7.94 -24.59
CA ARG A 333 -5.51 7.89 -25.15
C ARG A 333 -5.46 7.69 -26.64
N SER A 334 -6.16 6.71 -27.17
CA SER A 334 -6.27 6.47 -28.61
C SER A 334 -7.09 7.55 -29.32
N ALA A 335 -6.93 7.69 -30.63
CA ALA A 335 -7.63 8.70 -31.42
C ALA A 335 -9.18 8.58 -31.39
N ASP A 336 -9.69 7.38 -31.13
CA ASP A 336 -11.12 7.13 -30.93
C ASP A 336 -11.64 7.57 -29.54
N GLY A 337 -10.78 8.15 -28.70
CA GLY A 337 -11.11 8.64 -27.38
C GLY A 337 -11.09 7.59 -26.28
N ARG A 338 -10.73 6.34 -26.58
CA ARG A 338 -10.69 5.25 -25.60
C ARG A 338 -9.27 5.03 -25.09
N TYR A 339 -9.17 4.44 -23.88
CA TYR A 339 -7.93 3.92 -23.33
C TYR A 339 -7.85 2.41 -23.53
N ARG A 340 -6.67 1.94 -23.86
CA ARG A 340 -6.35 0.52 -24.00
C ARG A 340 -5.12 0.22 -23.18
N LEU A 341 -5.32 -0.56 -22.11
CA LEU A 341 -4.27 -1.01 -21.22
C LEU A 341 -3.94 -2.45 -21.57
N VAL A 342 -2.67 -2.77 -21.53
CA VAL A 342 -2.18 -4.12 -21.85
C VAL A 342 -1.46 -4.68 -20.64
N ARG A 343 -1.96 -5.77 -20.10
CA ARG A 343 -1.24 -6.55 -19.11
C ARG A 343 -0.63 -7.78 -19.78
N SER A 344 0.67 -7.93 -19.71
CA SER A 344 1.42 -9.09 -20.24
C SER A 344 2.67 -9.32 -19.41
N LEU A 345 3.18 -10.57 -19.42
CA LEU A 345 4.43 -10.92 -18.70
C LEU A 345 5.65 -10.26 -19.33
N GLU A 346 5.62 -10.07 -20.65
CA GLU A 346 6.68 -9.43 -21.42
C GLU A 346 6.21 -8.06 -21.88
N ASP A 347 7.14 -7.09 -21.98
CA ASP A 347 6.83 -5.75 -22.51
C ASP A 347 6.31 -5.86 -23.96
N PRO A 348 5.07 -5.47 -24.22
CA PRO A 348 4.46 -5.55 -25.55
C PRO A 348 4.99 -4.48 -26.52
N GLY A 349 5.82 -3.55 -26.04
CA GLY A 349 6.35 -2.45 -26.85
C GLY A 349 5.29 -1.42 -27.27
N VAL A 350 4.20 -1.30 -26.53
CA VAL A 350 3.11 -0.32 -26.73
C VAL A 350 2.86 0.47 -25.46
N PRO A 351 2.16 1.64 -25.52
CA PRO A 351 1.78 2.38 -24.33
C PRO A 351 0.88 1.58 -23.39
N ASN A 352 0.68 2.10 -22.19
CA ASN A 352 -0.26 1.59 -21.20
C ASN A 352 -0.01 0.13 -20.79
N TRP A 353 1.26 -0.30 -20.78
CA TRP A 353 1.61 -1.61 -20.30
C TRP A 353 1.55 -1.66 -18.76
N LEU A 354 0.77 -2.58 -18.23
CA LEU A 354 0.75 -2.93 -16.81
C LEU A 354 1.73 -4.10 -16.60
N ASP A 355 2.92 -3.76 -16.11
CA ASP A 355 4.00 -4.72 -15.80
C ASP A 355 3.69 -5.47 -14.51
N PRO A 356 3.49 -6.77 -14.53
CA PRO A 356 3.21 -7.57 -13.34
C PRO A 356 4.44 -7.85 -12.47
N ALA A 357 5.61 -7.34 -12.81
CA ALA A 357 6.86 -7.58 -12.08
C ALA A 357 7.15 -9.07 -11.82
N GLY A 358 6.82 -9.93 -12.78
CA GLY A 358 7.06 -11.38 -12.73
C GLY A 358 5.89 -12.21 -12.18
N HIS A 359 4.81 -11.59 -11.69
CA HIS A 359 3.61 -12.32 -11.26
C HIS A 359 2.81 -12.79 -12.47
N ASP A 360 2.46 -14.05 -12.53
CA ASP A 360 1.59 -14.63 -13.56
C ASP A 360 0.10 -14.50 -13.20
N GLU A 361 -0.22 -14.38 -11.91
CA GLU A 361 -1.56 -14.10 -11.40
C GLU A 361 -1.53 -13.07 -10.25
N GLY A 362 -2.66 -12.41 -10.01
CA GLY A 362 -2.83 -11.44 -8.93
C GLY A 362 -4.09 -10.59 -9.09
N VAL A 363 -4.24 -9.60 -8.23
CA VAL A 363 -5.36 -8.66 -8.24
C VAL A 363 -5.15 -7.57 -9.30
N ILE A 364 -6.20 -7.22 -10.03
CA ILE A 364 -6.32 -5.92 -10.69
C ILE A 364 -7.35 -5.11 -9.91
N ILE A 365 -7.02 -3.90 -9.52
CA ILE A 365 -7.97 -2.92 -9.01
C ILE A 365 -7.99 -1.71 -9.92
N TYR A 366 -9.16 -1.14 -10.14
CA TYR A 366 -9.29 0.18 -10.75
C TYR A 366 -10.14 1.09 -9.89
N ARG A 367 -9.86 2.38 -10.01
CA ARG A 367 -10.45 3.42 -9.17
C ARG A 367 -10.93 4.58 -10.03
N TYR A 368 -12.11 5.09 -9.72
CA TYR A 368 -12.61 6.38 -10.14
C TYR A 368 -12.78 7.23 -8.89
N GLN A 369 -11.95 8.26 -8.76
CA GLN A 369 -11.90 9.08 -7.55
C GLN A 369 -12.56 10.42 -7.82
N LEU A 370 -13.40 10.85 -6.87
CA LEU A 370 -14.24 12.04 -6.99
C LEU A 370 -15.05 11.99 -8.29
N ALA A 371 -15.76 10.89 -8.51
CA ALA A 371 -16.60 10.70 -9.69
C ALA A 371 -17.80 11.64 -9.64
N GLY A 372 -17.93 12.47 -10.67
CA GLY A 372 -19.05 13.41 -10.84
C GLY A 372 -20.20 12.84 -11.67
N GLY A 373 -19.96 11.74 -12.38
CA GLY A 373 -20.91 11.18 -13.33
C GLY A 373 -20.63 9.74 -13.76
N ALA A 374 -20.40 9.50 -15.05
CA ALA A 374 -20.28 8.16 -15.60
C ALA A 374 -19.04 7.41 -15.09
N THR A 375 -19.27 6.23 -14.53
CA THR A 375 -18.22 5.30 -14.11
C THR A 375 -18.27 4.06 -15.02
N PRO A 376 -17.63 4.07 -16.21
CA PRO A 376 -17.73 2.99 -17.17
C PRO A 376 -17.15 1.70 -16.62
N VAL A 377 -17.75 0.56 -17.02
CA VAL A 377 -17.20 -0.77 -16.71
C VAL A 377 -16.14 -1.08 -17.76
N PRO A 378 -14.85 -1.26 -17.37
CA PRO A 378 -13.83 -1.67 -18.32
C PRO A 378 -14.15 -3.04 -18.91
N THR A 379 -13.92 -3.20 -20.21
CA THR A 379 -14.04 -4.51 -20.87
C THR A 379 -12.67 -5.18 -20.96
N THR A 380 -12.65 -6.50 -20.86
CA THR A 380 -11.40 -7.27 -20.90
C THR A 380 -11.43 -8.30 -22.03
N ARG A 381 -10.27 -8.57 -22.61
CA ARG A 381 -10.09 -9.59 -23.64
C ARG A 381 -8.73 -10.27 -23.49
N LEU A 382 -8.74 -11.58 -23.34
CA LEU A 382 -7.52 -12.40 -23.40
C LEU A 382 -7.15 -12.64 -24.88
N VAL A 383 -5.92 -12.28 -25.25
CA VAL A 383 -5.40 -12.41 -26.61
C VAL A 383 -4.01 -13.04 -26.59
N ARG A 384 -3.54 -13.55 -27.72
CA ARG A 384 -2.12 -13.91 -27.88
C ARG A 384 -1.30 -12.63 -28.01
N LEU A 385 -0.18 -12.56 -27.31
CA LEU A 385 0.71 -11.41 -27.37
C LEU A 385 1.19 -11.12 -28.81
N SER A 386 1.42 -12.18 -29.61
CA SER A 386 1.77 -12.05 -31.02
C SER A 386 0.67 -11.47 -31.91
N GLU A 387 -0.58 -11.53 -31.49
CA GLU A 387 -1.74 -11.02 -32.21
C GLU A 387 -2.20 -9.65 -31.66
N LEU A 388 -1.57 -9.15 -30.59
CA LEU A 388 -1.98 -7.93 -29.90
C LEU A 388 -2.12 -6.73 -30.86
N ALA A 389 -1.22 -6.59 -31.83
CA ALA A 389 -1.24 -5.49 -32.78
C ALA A 389 -2.54 -5.43 -33.61
N SER A 390 -3.20 -6.57 -33.86
CA SER A 390 -4.48 -6.60 -34.60
C SER A 390 -5.69 -6.15 -33.76
N TRP A 391 -5.50 -6.02 -32.44
CA TRP A 391 -6.52 -5.56 -31.48
C TRP A 391 -6.32 -4.10 -31.06
N LEU A 392 -5.22 -3.49 -31.47
CA LEU A 392 -4.91 -2.08 -31.18
C LEU A 392 -5.13 -1.24 -32.43
N PRO A 393 -5.48 0.05 -32.29
CA PRO A 393 -5.52 0.99 -33.40
C PRO A 393 -4.20 1.02 -34.18
N GLU A 394 -4.27 1.18 -35.49
CA GLU A 394 -3.08 1.17 -36.38
C GLU A 394 -2.07 2.25 -35.99
N GLU A 395 -2.57 3.39 -35.50
CA GLU A 395 -1.77 4.54 -35.05
C GLU A 395 -1.15 4.36 -33.65
N THR A 396 -1.37 3.23 -32.96
CA THR A 396 -0.82 2.98 -31.63
C THR A 396 0.70 3.13 -31.63
N PRO A 397 1.26 4.07 -30.85
CA PRO A 397 2.69 4.33 -30.89
C PRO A 397 3.51 3.12 -30.39
N ARG A 398 4.75 3.02 -30.85
CA ARG A 398 5.72 2.07 -30.33
C ARG A 398 6.49 2.67 -29.17
N VAL A 399 6.66 1.88 -28.11
CA VAL A 399 7.45 2.24 -26.93
C VAL A 399 8.77 1.47 -26.98
N THR A 400 9.87 2.19 -26.91
CA THR A 400 11.21 1.58 -26.95
C THR A 400 11.68 1.21 -25.52
N PRO A 401 12.64 0.27 -25.40
CA PRO A 401 13.24 -0.02 -24.10
C PRO A 401 13.89 1.22 -23.42
N ALA A 402 14.35 2.20 -24.21
CA ALA A 402 14.89 3.44 -23.68
C ALA A 402 13.76 4.31 -23.05
N ALA A 403 12.61 4.39 -23.71
CA ALA A 403 11.44 5.11 -23.18
C ALA A 403 10.93 4.45 -21.88
N ARG A 404 10.90 3.12 -21.81
CA ARG A 404 10.56 2.41 -20.56
C ARG A 404 11.52 2.72 -19.42
N ARG A 405 12.82 2.72 -19.68
CA ARG A 405 13.81 3.10 -18.66
C ARG A 405 13.59 4.53 -18.14
N GLU A 406 13.25 5.44 -19.04
CA GLU A 406 12.96 6.83 -18.66
C GLU A 406 11.68 6.91 -17.83
N GLU A 407 10.63 6.18 -18.20
CA GLU A 407 9.39 6.07 -17.41
C GLU A 407 9.67 5.58 -15.98
N ILE A 408 10.47 4.51 -15.83
CA ILE A 408 10.87 4.01 -14.51
C ILE A 408 11.73 5.02 -13.75
N ARG A 409 12.62 5.74 -14.42
CA ARG A 409 13.41 6.80 -13.80
C ARG A 409 12.51 7.88 -13.19
N LYS A 410 11.47 8.30 -13.91
CA LYS A 410 10.47 9.28 -13.44
C LYS A 410 9.69 8.76 -12.24
N ARG A 411 9.21 7.51 -12.28
CA ARG A 411 8.53 6.86 -11.15
C ARG A 411 9.39 6.86 -9.89
N ARG A 412 10.67 6.48 -10.00
CA ARG A 412 11.62 6.51 -8.88
C ARG A 412 11.84 7.92 -8.33
N ALA A 413 11.97 8.91 -9.21
CA ALA A 413 12.14 10.31 -8.80
C ALA A 413 10.92 10.83 -8.06
N HIS A 414 9.70 10.52 -8.54
CA HIS A 414 8.46 10.89 -7.85
C HIS A 414 8.35 10.20 -6.49
N ALA A 415 8.58 8.88 -6.43
CA ALA A 415 8.55 8.15 -5.17
C ALA A 415 9.55 8.71 -4.14
N ALA A 416 10.74 9.12 -4.59
CA ALA A 416 11.73 9.76 -3.73
C ALA A 416 11.23 11.10 -3.16
N ARG A 417 10.54 11.92 -3.95
CA ARG A 417 9.94 13.19 -3.47
C ARG A 417 8.76 12.95 -2.53
N ARG A 418 7.84 12.05 -2.90
CA ARG A 418 6.64 11.74 -2.12
C ARG A 418 6.95 11.22 -0.72
N TRP A 419 7.99 10.41 -0.61
CA TRP A 419 8.40 9.74 0.62
C TRP A 419 9.65 10.36 1.25
N ALA A 420 10.03 11.58 0.84
CA ALA A 420 11.04 12.35 1.56
C ALA A 420 10.58 12.61 3.00
N PRO A 421 11.49 12.53 3.98
CA PRO A 421 11.18 12.78 5.39
C PRO A 421 10.71 14.21 5.63
#